data_424d2095eb035f3075697bd1f024d0dd
#
_entry.id   424d2095eb035f3075697bd1f024d0dd
#
_cell.length_a   1.000
_cell.length_b   1.000
_cell.length_c   1.000
_cell.angle_alpha   90.00
_cell.angle_beta   90.00
_cell.angle_gamma   90.00
#
_symmetry.space_group_name_H-M   'P 1'
#
loop_
_entity.id
_entity.type
_entity.pdbx_description
1 polymer ?
#
loop_
_entity_poly.entity_id
_entity_poly.type
_entity_poly.pdbx_seq_one_letter_code
_entity_poly.pdbx_strand_id
1 'polypeptide(L)'
;MRTITFIVGIERFNAGVWTDVERRLAEAGVAVRLKRYHDAHVDQHDAQLAADLKSSDVVFMSLINMRPQADWIAAQLADSKAAAVFAYESMPEVMQLTKVGEHRFKEKKGEAPKPVQFLMRLITRGRDEDALYAYTKLVKIASKMLPLIPEKLAGFRTWLGVNLYWNQPDARNITEMVKLIVRDTFAESVPIAPVSIIPTMGCWDPVSGEMFADANAYMKWATRNGRYRKGQPLVAVLGMRKHVVQRLGYLQELIRGIEARGMAALPVFVSGIEAHVAVREWLVHQPIDAFISTMGFSIVGGPASSTKPGHYHETAADLLAKLDVPYVIAQPLLMQEEREWKERGVISMQSVVMYDLPEMDGAASSVALGAIKDGELTAVPDRIARAVDQVEGWIRLRRKPAAERRVAVVLYNFPPGLGKAGTAALLDVPASVSALIKRLKDEGYLTGRAPTDVAEFAQRLADLERGEMGKTISLTEYRQLMVGRSGDRIERFWGQAPGDIAPAGRDGIRLNTLEFGNVLVGLQPTMGVP
;
A
#
# COMPACT_ATOMS: atom_id res chain seq x y z
N MET A 1 -32.87 23.05 12.12
CA MET A 1 -31.79 22.04 12.03
C MET A 1 -30.94 22.41 10.83
N ARG A 2 -29.66 22.68 10.98
CA ARG A 2 -28.72 23.06 9.90
C ARG A 2 -28.33 21.85 9.07
N THR A 3 -28.08 22.03 7.80
CA THR A 3 -27.64 20.95 6.91
C THR A 3 -26.23 21.24 6.39
N ILE A 4 -25.33 20.31 6.60
CA ILE A 4 -23.95 20.36 6.07
C ILE A 4 -23.77 19.21 5.08
N THR A 5 -23.44 19.54 3.85
CA THR A 5 -23.14 18.54 2.82
C THR A 5 -21.63 18.40 2.66
N PHE A 6 -21.15 17.18 2.84
CA PHE A 6 -19.76 16.76 2.64
C PHE A 6 -19.62 16.06 1.30
N ILE A 7 -18.60 16.45 0.53
CA ILE A 7 -18.12 15.70 -0.62
C ILE A 7 -16.65 15.38 -0.36
N VAL A 8 -16.34 14.11 -0.15
CA VAL A 8 -14.97 13.65 0.12
C VAL A 8 -14.57 12.66 -0.95
N GLY A 9 -13.58 13.02 -1.76
CA GLY A 9 -13.04 12.13 -2.78
C GLY A 9 -12.27 10.95 -2.18
N ILE A 10 -12.27 9.80 -2.88
CA ILE A 10 -11.49 8.60 -2.56
C ILE A 10 -11.90 7.88 -1.26
N GLU A 11 -12.52 8.54 -0.30
CA GLU A 11 -12.80 8.01 1.04
C GLU A 11 -14.23 7.49 1.21
N ARG A 12 -14.50 6.34 0.60
CA ARG A 12 -15.83 5.69 0.62
C ARG A 12 -16.02 4.70 1.79
N PHE A 13 -15.04 4.61 2.72
CA PHE A 13 -14.90 3.47 3.63
C PHE A 13 -14.82 3.86 5.11
N ASN A 14 -15.39 4.99 5.51
CA ASN A 14 -15.32 5.49 6.89
C ASN A 14 -16.71 5.71 7.53
N ALA A 15 -17.68 4.89 7.17
CA ALA A 15 -19.06 5.00 7.65
C ALA A 15 -19.15 4.98 9.19
N GLY A 16 -18.38 4.11 9.86
CA GLY A 16 -18.37 3.99 11.31
C GLY A 16 -17.88 5.25 12.03
N VAL A 17 -16.88 5.94 11.46
CA VAL A 17 -16.39 7.22 12.02
C VAL A 17 -17.51 8.26 12.00
N TRP A 18 -18.24 8.37 10.90
CA TRP A 18 -19.33 9.33 10.79
C TRP A 18 -20.52 8.99 11.69
N THR A 19 -20.84 7.72 11.89
CA THR A 19 -21.86 7.28 12.85
C THR A 19 -21.50 7.74 14.28
N ASP A 20 -20.22 7.63 14.66
CA ASP A 20 -19.76 8.12 15.96
C ASP A 20 -19.81 9.66 16.04
N VAL A 21 -19.49 10.37 14.97
CA VAL A 21 -19.62 11.83 14.89
C VAL A 21 -21.07 12.27 15.09
N GLU A 22 -22.02 11.65 14.38
CA GLU A 22 -23.44 11.97 14.50
C GLU A 22 -23.97 11.73 15.94
N ARG A 23 -23.59 10.61 16.53
CA ARG A 23 -23.91 10.31 17.95
C ARG A 23 -23.36 11.38 18.90
N ARG A 24 -22.09 11.77 18.76
CA ARG A 24 -21.44 12.80 19.60
C ARG A 24 -22.05 14.18 19.44
N LEU A 25 -22.46 14.55 18.22
CA LEU A 25 -23.16 15.81 17.96
C LEU A 25 -24.54 15.82 18.63
N ALA A 26 -25.28 14.72 18.56
CA ALA A 26 -26.56 14.56 19.23
C ALA A 26 -26.42 14.64 20.77
N GLU A 27 -25.43 13.96 21.35
CA GLU A 27 -25.09 14.02 22.78
C GLU A 27 -24.72 15.45 23.23
N ALA A 28 -24.07 16.22 22.34
CA ALA A 28 -23.71 17.62 22.61
C ALA A 28 -24.86 18.62 22.37
N GLY A 29 -26.04 18.14 21.93
CA GLY A 29 -27.20 18.99 21.66
C GLY A 29 -27.06 19.84 20.39
N VAL A 30 -26.17 19.49 19.46
CA VAL A 30 -25.95 20.24 18.21
C VAL A 30 -26.92 19.75 17.14
N ALA A 31 -27.92 20.57 16.79
CA ALA A 31 -28.98 20.24 15.84
C ALA A 31 -28.50 20.41 14.39
N VAL A 32 -27.70 19.46 13.89
CA VAL A 32 -27.17 19.45 12.53
C VAL A 32 -27.50 18.16 11.82
N ARG A 33 -27.77 18.26 10.51
CA ARG A 33 -27.90 17.09 9.60
C ARG A 33 -26.68 17.03 8.70
N LEU A 34 -25.96 15.90 8.74
CA LEU A 34 -24.81 15.65 7.88
C LEU A 34 -25.26 14.83 6.66
N LYS A 35 -24.98 15.35 5.45
CA LYS A 35 -25.17 14.63 4.19
C LYS A 35 -23.80 14.32 3.62
N ARG A 36 -23.58 13.07 3.24
CA ARG A 36 -22.26 12.57 2.87
C ARG A 36 -22.27 12.00 1.47
N TYR A 37 -21.37 12.51 0.66
CA TYR A 37 -21.17 12.10 -0.72
C TYR A 37 -19.69 11.89 -0.99
N HIS A 38 -19.38 11.16 -2.02
CA HIS A 38 -18.02 10.94 -2.49
C HIS A 38 -17.94 11.19 -4.01
N ASP A 39 -16.74 11.13 -4.54
CA ASP A 39 -16.41 11.39 -5.94
C ASP A 39 -17.30 10.64 -6.95
N ALA A 40 -17.68 9.38 -6.69
CA ALA A 40 -18.56 8.64 -7.60
C ALA A 40 -19.96 9.25 -7.75
N HIS A 41 -20.50 9.92 -6.73
CA HIS A 41 -21.77 10.64 -6.88
C HIS A 41 -21.61 11.85 -7.81
N VAL A 42 -20.42 12.49 -7.75
CA VAL A 42 -20.09 13.59 -8.65
C VAL A 42 -19.96 13.09 -10.09
N ASP A 43 -19.25 11.97 -10.29
CA ASP A 43 -19.04 11.34 -11.60
C ASP A 43 -20.36 10.89 -12.25
N GLN A 44 -21.32 10.44 -11.42
CA GLN A 44 -22.66 10.02 -11.86
C GLN A 44 -23.63 11.19 -12.05
N HIS A 45 -23.20 12.42 -11.75
CA HIS A 45 -24.06 13.60 -11.74
C HIS A 45 -25.34 13.41 -10.90
N ASP A 46 -25.16 12.88 -9.69
CA ASP A 46 -26.24 12.47 -8.79
C ASP A 46 -27.22 13.63 -8.54
N ALA A 47 -28.49 13.41 -8.85
CA ALA A 47 -29.54 14.43 -8.76
C ALA A 47 -29.80 14.86 -7.30
N GLN A 48 -29.66 13.93 -6.33
CA GLN A 48 -29.83 14.26 -4.92
C GLN A 48 -28.69 15.13 -4.43
N LEU A 49 -27.43 14.81 -4.83
CA LEU A 49 -26.27 15.65 -4.53
C LEU A 49 -26.44 17.05 -5.13
N ALA A 50 -26.90 17.15 -6.39
CA ALA A 50 -27.14 18.44 -7.02
C ALA A 50 -28.16 19.29 -6.25
N ALA A 51 -29.27 18.67 -5.81
CA ALA A 51 -30.28 19.34 -4.98
C ALA A 51 -29.73 19.77 -3.62
N ASP A 52 -28.91 18.92 -3.01
CA ASP A 52 -28.32 19.17 -1.71
C ASP A 52 -27.26 20.28 -1.76
N LEU A 53 -26.46 20.37 -2.80
CA LEU A 53 -25.49 21.46 -2.99
C LEU A 53 -26.18 22.84 -3.10
N LYS A 54 -27.37 22.90 -3.71
CA LYS A 54 -28.14 24.12 -3.82
C LYS A 54 -28.84 24.54 -2.54
N SER A 55 -29.25 23.55 -1.72
CA SER A 55 -30.12 23.78 -0.54
C SER A 55 -29.42 23.73 0.81
N SER A 56 -28.20 23.21 0.88
CA SER A 56 -27.46 23.09 2.14
C SER A 56 -27.02 24.42 2.71
N ASP A 57 -26.99 24.51 4.04
CA ASP A 57 -26.50 25.70 4.74
C ASP A 57 -24.98 25.84 4.65
N VAL A 58 -24.26 24.70 4.61
CA VAL A 58 -22.80 24.65 4.44
C VAL A 58 -22.42 23.51 3.50
N VAL A 59 -21.42 23.75 2.68
CA VAL A 59 -20.78 22.72 1.84
C VAL A 59 -19.32 22.57 2.23
N PHE A 60 -18.89 21.33 2.40
CA PHE A 60 -17.51 20.94 2.69
C PHE A 60 -17.00 19.99 1.61
N MET A 61 -15.83 20.27 1.06
CA MET A 61 -15.22 19.49 -0.01
C MET A 61 -13.75 19.19 0.31
N SER A 62 -13.32 17.95 0.04
CA SER A 62 -11.92 17.53 0.16
C SER A 62 -11.59 16.43 -0.83
N LEU A 63 -10.34 16.40 -1.32
CA LEU A 63 -9.82 15.38 -2.23
C LEU A 63 -10.56 15.26 -3.57
N ILE A 64 -11.05 16.36 -4.11
CA ILE A 64 -11.65 16.44 -5.45
C ILE A 64 -10.55 16.81 -6.44
N ASN A 65 -10.08 15.83 -7.22
CA ASN A 65 -8.85 15.95 -7.99
C ASN A 65 -9.03 15.80 -9.51
N MET A 66 -10.28 15.70 -9.99
CA MET A 66 -10.58 15.55 -11.41
C MET A 66 -11.27 16.80 -11.95
N ARG A 67 -10.81 17.30 -13.12
CA ARG A 67 -11.36 18.51 -13.74
C ARG A 67 -12.85 18.43 -14.01
N PRO A 68 -13.41 17.33 -14.57
CA PRO A 68 -14.85 17.22 -14.79
C PRO A 68 -15.68 17.32 -13.50
N GLN A 69 -15.16 16.73 -12.40
CA GLN A 69 -15.79 16.83 -11.08
C GLN A 69 -15.82 18.27 -10.58
N ALA A 70 -14.71 18.99 -10.71
CA ALA A 70 -14.61 20.40 -10.32
C ALA A 70 -15.58 21.28 -11.09
N ASP A 71 -15.65 21.12 -12.42
CA ASP A 71 -16.51 21.90 -13.29
C ASP A 71 -18.01 21.64 -12.98
N TRP A 72 -18.37 20.38 -12.75
CA TRP A 72 -19.75 20.02 -12.37
C TRP A 72 -20.13 20.60 -11.01
N ILE A 73 -19.29 20.47 -9.98
CA ILE A 73 -19.53 21.02 -8.63
C ILE A 73 -19.67 22.55 -8.71
N ALA A 74 -18.79 23.24 -9.44
CA ALA A 74 -18.85 24.68 -9.60
C ALA A 74 -20.18 25.13 -10.22
N ALA A 75 -20.67 24.41 -11.21
CA ALA A 75 -21.97 24.68 -11.83
C ALA A 75 -23.14 24.52 -10.83
N GLN A 76 -23.12 23.49 -9.96
CA GLN A 76 -24.16 23.31 -8.94
C GLN A 76 -24.09 24.37 -7.83
N LEU A 77 -22.90 24.85 -7.49
CA LEU A 77 -22.70 25.86 -6.45
C LEU A 77 -22.99 27.29 -6.92
N ALA A 78 -23.06 27.54 -8.21
CA ALA A 78 -23.37 28.88 -8.76
C ALA A 78 -24.69 29.44 -8.20
N ASP A 79 -25.69 28.58 -8.02
CA ASP A 79 -27.02 28.94 -7.49
C ASP A 79 -27.20 28.51 -6.02
N SER A 80 -26.10 28.18 -5.31
CA SER A 80 -26.15 27.67 -3.93
C SER A 80 -26.46 28.79 -2.93
N LYS A 81 -27.30 28.47 -1.96
CA LYS A 81 -27.64 29.35 -0.82
C LYS A 81 -26.70 29.15 0.37
N ALA A 82 -25.64 28.35 0.24
CA ALA A 82 -24.71 28.03 1.30
C ALA A 82 -24.11 29.31 1.93
N ALA A 83 -24.21 29.43 3.25
CA ALA A 83 -23.61 30.49 4.03
C ALA A 83 -22.08 30.38 4.02
N ALA A 84 -21.56 29.14 4.00
CA ALA A 84 -20.13 28.88 3.91
C ALA A 84 -19.85 27.68 2.98
N VAL A 85 -18.71 27.77 2.28
CA VAL A 85 -18.14 26.70 1.45
C VAL A 85 -16.69 26.51 1.87
N PHE A 86 -16.36 25.31 2.31
CA PHE A 86 -15.00 24.90 2.69
C PHE A 86 -14.45 23.96 1.64
N ALA A 87 -13.26 24.23 1.13
CA ALA A 87 -12.56 23.33 0.21
C ALA A 87 -11.12 23.14 0.67
N TYR A 88 -10.65 21.87 0.67
CA TYR A 88 -9.31 21.46 1.08
C TYR A 88 -8.76 20.37 0.18
N GLU A 89 -7.44 20.29 0.06
CA GLU A 89 -6.72 19.19 -0.58
C GLU A 89 -7.29 18.77 -1.95
N SER A 90 -7.82 19.74 -2.67
CA SER A 90 -8.47 19.57 -3.96
C SER A 90 -7.74 20.38 -5.03
N MET A 91 -8.08 20.14 -6.29
CA MET A 91 -7.49 20.93 -7.37
C MET A 91 -7.86 22.44 -7.24
N PRO A 92 -7.06 23.33 -7.84
CA PRO A 92 -7.19 24.79 -7.65
C PRO A 92 -8.60 25.33 -7.92
N GLU A 93 -9.29 24.79 -8.91
CA GLU A 93 -10.64 25.20 -9.29
C GLU A 93 -11.65 24.95 -8.16
N VAL A 94 -11.56 23.83 -7.46
CA VAL A 94 -12.40 23.52 -6.29
C VAL A 94 -11.99 24.40 -5.10
N MET A 95 -10.70 24.60 -4.88
CA MET A 95 -10.19 25.46 -3.80
C MET A 95 -10.70 26.90 -3.94
N GLN A 96 -10.83 27.41 -5.17
CA GLN A 96 -11.34 28.76 -5.45
C GLN A 96 -12.83 28.95 -5.09
N LEU A 97 -13.59 27.85 -4.92
CA LEU A 97 -14.98 27.90 -4.47
C LEU A 97 -15.10 28.22 -2.97
N THR A 98 -13.99 28.24 -2.23
CA THR A 98 -13.98 28.56 -0.79
C THR A 98 -14.62 29.93 -0.51
N LYS A 99 -15.61 29.89 0.40
CA LYS A 99 -16.37 31.06 0.87
C LYS A 99 -16.63 30.91 2.37
N VAL A 100 -15.88 31.63 3.21
CA VAL A 100 -16.04 31.59 4.67
C VAL A 100 -16.02 33.03 5.21
N GLY A 101 -17.17 33.57 5.53
CA GLY A 101 -17.29 35.01 5.77
C GLY A 101 -16.71 35.82 4.61
N GLU A 102 -15.78 36.72 4.92
CA GLU A 102 -15.05 37.51 3.91
C GLU A 102 -13.86 36.77 3.29
N HIS A 103 -13.50 35.60 3.80
CA HIS A 103 -12.38 34.83 3.26
C HIS A 103 -12.74 34.16 1.95
N ARG A 104 -11.85 34.32 0.96
CA ARG A 104 -11.86 33.63 -0.33
C ARG A 104 -10.49 33.06 -0.59
N PHE A 105 -10.42 31.83 -1.05
CA PHE A 105 -9.15 31.25 -1.46
C PHE A 105 -8.62 31.95 -2.72
N LYS A 106 -7.38 32.44 -2.65
CA LYS A 106 -6.69 33.01 -3.80
C LYS A 106 -5.39 32.23 -3.99
N GLU A 107 -5.25 31.60 -5.11
CA GLU A 107 -3.99 30.95 -5.48
C GLU A 107 -2.89 32.02 -5.61
N LYS A 108 -1.90 31.96 -4.74
CA LYS A 108 -0.71 32.80 -4.89
C LYS A 108 0.22 32.14 -5.89
N LYS A 109 0.28 32.68 -7.11
CA LYS A 109 1.34 32.34 -8.07
C LYS A 109 2.64 32.99 -7.59
N GLY A 110 3.60 32.19 -7.14
CA GLY A 110 4.93 32.67 -6.74
C GLY A 110 5.58 31.80 -5.66
N GLU A 111 6.88 32.00 -5.50
CA GLU A 111 7.66 31.32 -4.45
C GLU A 111 7.22 31.78 -3.05
N ALA A 112 7.34 30.87 -2.07
CA ALA A 112 7.08 31.20 -0.67
C ALA A 112 7.97 32.39 -0.22
N PRO A 113 7.52 33.23 0.73
CA PRO A 113 8.33 34.32 1.25
C PRO A 113 9.72 33.86 1.74
N LYS A 114 10.77 34.64 1.50
CA LYS A 114 12.15 34.29 1.86
C LYS A 114 12.34 33.73 3.29
N PRO A 115 11.70 34.28 4.35
CA PRO A 115 11.79 33.70 5.69
C PRO A 115 11.22 32.28 5.78
N VAL A 116 10.13 32.00 5.04
CA VAL A 116 9.50 30.67 5.00
C VAL A 116 10.40 29.70 4.24
N GLN A 117 10.99 30.12 3.11
CA GLN A 117 11.96 29.30 2.38
C GLN A 117 13.19 28.97 3.24
N PHE A 118 13.72 29.95 3.98
CA PHE A 118 14.82 29.71 4.90
C PHE A 118 14.46 28.71 6.00
N LEU A 119 13.30 28.86 6.62
CA LEU A 119 12.82 27.92 7.64
C LEU A 119 12.58 26.51 7.05
N MET A 120 12.03 26.43 5.83
CA MET A 120 11.88 25.17 5.11
C MET A 120 13.23 24.48 4.91
N ARG A 121 14.24 25.19 4.38
CA ARG A 121 15.60 24.66 4.19
C ARG A 121 16.23 24.17 5.49
N LEU A 122 15.98 24.86 6.60
CA LEU A 122 16.48 24.45 7.91
C LEU A 122 15.84 23.13 8.37
N ILE A 123 14.52 22.98 8.17
CA ILE A 123 13.76 21.77 8.54
C ILE A 123 14.15 20.58 7.65
N THR A 124 14.31 20.79 6.35
CA THR A 124 14.67 19.77 5.37
C THR A 124 16.16 19.41 5.40
N ARG A 125 16.99 20.18 6.10
CA ARG A 125 18.45 20.06 6.02
C ARG A 125 18.98 20.13 4.60
N GLY A 126 18.31 20.90 3.75
CA GLY A 126 18.64 21.07 2.33
C GLY A 126 18.21 19.94 1.40
N ARG A 127 17.39 19.00 1.87
CA ARG A 127 16.85 17.91 1.06
C ARG A 127 15.53 18.34 0.44
N ASP A 128 15.46 18.37 -0.89
CA ASP A 128 14.25 18.80 -1.61
C ASP A 128 13.09 17.79 -1.46
N GLU A 129 13.39 16.48 -1.34
CA GLU A 129 12.40 15.43 -1.08
C GLU A 129 11.68 15.59 0.26
N ASP A 130 12.29 16.27 1.23
CA ASP A 130 11.71 16.54 2.55
C ASP A 130 10.84 17.82 2.57
N ALA A 131 10.65 18.51 1.44
CA ALA A 131 9.93 19.78 1.39
C ALA A 131 8.46 19.67 1.87
N LEU A 132 7.75 18.64 1.46
CA LEU A 132 6.38 18.39 1.91
C LEU A 132 6.33 18.04 3.40
N TYR A 133 7.29 17.28 3.90
CA TYR A 133 7.43 16.98 5.32
C TYR A 133 7.70 18.23 6.16
N ALA A 134 8.55 19.15 5.66
CA ALA A 134 8.78 20.44 6.30
C ALA A 134 7.50 21.29 6.36
N TYR A 135 6.71 21.27 5.27
CA TYR A 135 5.43 21.97 5.23
C TYR A 135 4.46 21.47 6.31
N THR A 136 4.37 20.17 6.55
CA THR A 136 3.51 19.62 7.62
C THR A 136 3.93 20.09 9.01
N LYS A 137 5.25 20.23 9.25
CA LYS A 137 5.76 20.81 10.51
C LYS A 137 5.40 22.28 10.67
N LEU A 138 5.46 23.06 9.58
CA LEU A 138 5.06 24.47 9.58
C LEU A 138 3.57 24.64 9.89
N VAL A 139 2.70 23.79 9.33
CA VAL A 139 1.26 23.83 9.62
C VAL A 139 1.00 23.58 11.12
N LYS A 140 1.75 22.68 11.77
CA LYS A 140 1.65 22.45 13.22
C LYS A 140 2.06 23.68 14.06
N ILE A 141 3.06 24.44 13.61
CA ILE A 141 3.48 25.68 14.26
C ILE A 141 2.40 26.75 14.04
N ALA A 142 1.91 26.88 12.82
CA ALA A 142 0.85 27.83 12.47
C ALA A 142 -0.43 27.59 13.27
N SER A 143 -0.74 26.34 13.62
CA SER A 143 -1.90 25.99 14.44
C SER A 143 -1.89 26.65 15.83
N LYS A 144 -0.72 26.78 16.43
CA LYS A 144 -0.55 27.46 17.72
C LYS A 144 -0.74 28.96 17.64
N MET A 145 -0.67 29.53 16.43
CA MET A 145 -0.86 30.97 16.17
C MET A 145 -2.31 31.33 15.83
N LEU A 146 -3.21 30.36 15.67
CA LEU A 146 -4.64 30.59 15.37
C LEU A 146 -5.32 31.63 16.28
N PRO A 147 -5.13 31.59 17.62
CA PRO A 147 -5.74 32.57 18.51
C PRO A 147 -5.22 34.00 18.31
N LEU A 148 -4.04 34.16 17.68
CA LEU A 148 -3.42 35.45 17.42
C LEU A 148 -3.88 36.10 16.09
N ILE A 149 -4.69 35.40 15.30
CA ILE A 149 -5.23 35.93 14.04
C ILE A 149 -6.26 37.02 14.35
N PRO A 150 -6.08 38.24 13.85
CA PRO A 150 -6.97 39.36 14.11
C PRO A 150 -8.43 39.07 13.69
N GLU A 151 -9.38 39.67 14.37
CA GLU A 151 -10.81 39.49 14.12
C GLU A 151 -11.23 39.89 12.70
N LYS A 152 -10.54 40.84 12.10
CA LYS A 152 -10.69 41.23 10.69
C LYS A 152 -10.48 40.05 9.71
N LEU A 153 -9.81 38.99 10.16
CA LEU A 153 -9.54 37.77 9.39
C LEU A 153 -10.29 36.54 9.97
N ALA A 154 -11.44 36.78 10.63
CA ALA A 154 -12.21 35.72 11.27
C ALA A 154 -12.54 34.56 10.32
N GLY A 155 -12.98 34.85 9.09
CA GLY A 155 -13.24 33.82 8.08
C GLY A 155 -12.01 32.97 7.73
N PHE A 156 -10.83 33.57 7.62
CA PHE A 156 -9.58 32.85 7.42
C PHE A 156 -9.21 32.00 8.66
N ARG A 157 -9.39 32.54 9.87
CA ARG A 157 -9.17 31.81 11.12
C ARG A 157 -10.08 30.59 11.20
N THR A 158 -11.37 30.73 10.87
CA THR A 158 -12.32 29.62 10.84
C THR A 158 -11.92 28.58 9.77
N TRP A 159 -11.58 29.01 8.55
CA TRP A 159 -11.12 28.12 7.49
C TRP A 159 -9.89 27.31 7.91
N LEU A 160 -8.89 27.98 8.49
CA LEU A 160 -7.68 27.32 9.00
C LEU A 160 -7.98 26.39 10.19
N GLY A 161 -8.87 26.79 11.09
CA GLY A 161 -9.31 25.98 12.22
C GLY A 161 -10.01 24.69 11.76
N VAL A 162 -10.93 24.79 10.81
CA VAL A 162 -11.61 23.63 10.21
C VAL A 162 -10.61 22.70 9.58
N ASN A 163 -9.63 23.22 8.83
CA ASN A 163 -8.54 22.41 8.23
C ASN A 163 -7.72 21.67 9.30
N LEU A 164 -7.43 22.31 10.42
CA LEU A 164 -6.68 21.66 11.51
C LEU A 164 -7.41 20.44 12.08
N TYR A 165 -8.71 20.56 12.34
CA TYR A 165 -9.50 19.42 12.82
C TYR A 165 -9.64 18.35 11.74
N TRP A 166 -9.87 18.73 10.48
CA TRP A 166 -9.98 17.82 9.34
C TRP A 166 -8.73 16.97 9.16
N ASN A 167 -7.56 17.58 9.34
CA ASN A 167 -6.27 16.88 9.32
C ASN A 167 -6.02 15.95 10.51
N GLN A 168 -6.97 15.86 11.47
CA GLN A 168 -6.96 14.91 12.58
C GLN A 168 -8.17 13.98 12.46
N PRO A 169 -8.11 12.90 11.64
CA PRO A 169 -9.27 12.20 11.09
C PRO A 169 -9.94 11.22 12.06
N ASP A 170 -10.02 11.53 13.35
CA ASP A 170 -10.81 10.79 14.32
C ASP A 170 -12.19 11.43 14.55
N ALA A 171 -13.13 10.63 15.07
CA ALA A 171 -14.50 11.08 15.29
C ALA A 171 -14.58 12.28 16.26
N ARG A 172 -13.68 12.37 17.25
CA ARG A 172 -13.65 13.48 18.20
C ARG A 172 -13.31 14.79 17.51
N ASN A 173 -12.22 14.82 16.75
CA ASN A 173 -11.79 16.02 16.04
C ASN A 173 -12.80 16.43 14.95
N ILE A 174 -13.39 15.47 14.22
CA ILE A 174 -14.42 15.76 13.22
C ILE A 174 -15.68 16.33 13.91
N THR A 175 -16.06 15.84 15.08
CA THR A 175 -17.16 16.41 15.87
C THR A 175 -16.88 17.87 16.23
N GLU A 176 -15.69 18.18 16.75
CA GLU A 176 -15.30 19.54 17.13
C GLU A 176 -15.19 20.46 15.90
N MET A 177 -14.78 19.92 14.73
CA MET A 177 -14.81 20.62 13.46
C MET A 177 -16.23 21.05 13.07
N VAL A 178 -17.20 20.15 13.17
CA VAL A 178 -18.61 20.47 12.87
C VAL A 178 -19.12 21.53 13.83
N LYS A 179 -18.82 21.42 15.12
CA LYS A 179 -19.15 22.44 16.12
C LYS A 179 -18.54 23.80 15.77
N LEU A 180 -17.28 23.84 15.35
CA LEU A 180 -16.61 25.07 14.90
C LEU A 180 -17.31 25.69 13.69
N ILE A 181 -17.68 24.88 12.70
CA ILE A 181 -18.43 25.32 11.53
C ILE A 181 -19.77 25.95 11.97
N VAL A 182 -20.53 25.27 12.83
CA VAL A 182 -21.84 25.74 13.30
C VAL A 182 -21.69 27.04 14.07
N ARG A 183 -20.76 27.09 15.03
CA ARG A 183 -20.52 28.30 15.86
C ARG A 183 -20.15 29.51 15.00
N ASP A 184 -19.16 29.37 14.14
CA ASP A 184 -18.58 30.51 13.41
C ASP A 184 -19.40 30.94 12.20
N THR A 185 -20.15 30.01 11.59
CA THR A 185 -21.00 30.33 10.43
C THR A 185 -22.34 30.93 10.83
N PHE A 186 -22.92 30.48 11.98
CA PHE A 186 -24.28 30.85 12.38
C PHE A 186 -24.33 31.63 13.70
N ALA A 187 -23.17 31.98 14.28
CA ALA A 187 -23.06 32.66 15.57
C ALA A 187 -23.77 31.90 16.72
N GLU A 188 -23.82 30.57 16.64
CA GLU A 188 -24.42 29.73 17.67
C GLU A 188 -23.45 29.52 18.85
N SER A 189 -23.96 29.54 20.08
CA SER A 189 -23.12 29.31 21.26
C SER A 189 -22.89 27.81 21.48
N VAL A 190 -21.79 27.27 20.89
CA VAL A 190 -21.40 25.86 21.00
C VAL A 190 -19.99 25.77 21.61
N PRO A 191 -19.80 25.05 22.73
CA PRO A 191 -18.48 24.84 23.30
C PRO A 191 -17.65 23.92 22.39
N ILE A 192 -16.39 24.31 22.17
CA ILE A 192 -15.46 23.57 21.29
C ILE A 192 -14.24 23.18 22.11
N ALA A 193 -13.92 21.89 22.10
CA ALA A 193 -12.70 21.38 22.70
C ALA A 193 -11.49 21.65 21.78
N PRO A 194 -10.30 21.90 22.33
CA PRO A 194 -9.09 22.04 21.54
C PRO A 194 -8.82 20.83 20.64
N VAL A 195 -8.18 21.08 19.48
CA VAL A 195 -7.79 20.01 18.57
C VAL A 195 -6.86 19.01 19.27
N SER A 196 -7.19 17.74 19.17
CA SER A 196 -6.34 16.65 19.62
C SER A 196 -5.35 16.31 18.50
N ILE A 197 -4.10 16.77 18.67
CA ILE A 197 -3.07 16.58 17.65
C ILE A 197 -2.51 15.17 17.72
N ILE A 198 -2.71 14.42 16.65
CA ILE A 198 -2.15 13.09 16.43
C ILE A 198 -0.82 13.23 15.67
N PRO A 199 0.25 12.53 16.03
CA PRO A 199 1.51 12.57 15.28
C PRO A 199 1.32 12.30 13.78
N THR A 200 2.08 12.95 12.92
CA THR A 200 2.04 12.69 11.47
C THR A 200 2.69 11.37 11.11
N MET A 201 3.69 10.96 11.89
CA MET A 201 4.31 9.64 11.81
C MET A 201 4.63 9.14 13.22
N GLY A 202 4.65 7.83 13.37
CA GLY A 202 4.90 7.15 14.65
C GLY A 202 4.81 5.65 14.49
N CYS A 203 4.91 4.95 15.62
CA CYS A 203 4.57 3.54 15.72
C CYS A 203 3.35 3.38 16.62
N TRP A 204 2.68 2.23 16.52
CA TRP A 204 1.52 1.97 17.39
C TRP A 204 1.39 0.49 17.73
N ASP A 205 0.75 0.19 18.85
CA ASP A 205 0.31 -1.16 19.15
C ASP A 205 -1.13 -1.37 18.66
N PRO A 206 -1.39 -2.35 17.77
CA PRO A 206 -2.72 -2.58 17.22
C PRO A 206 -3.74 -3.09 18.24
N VAL A 207 -3.29 -3.60 19.39
CA VAL A 207 -4.17 -4.14 20.45
C VAL A 207 -4.62 -3.05 21.40
N SER A 208 -3.67 -2.32 22.02
CA SER A 208 -3.98 -1.25 22.96
C SER A 208 -4.34 0.08 22.26
N GLY A 209 -3.84 0.29 21.05
CA GLY A 209 -3.91 1.58 20.35
C GLY A 209 -2.88 2.60 20.88
N GLU A 210 -1.95 2.17 21.74
CA GLU A 210 -0.87 3.02 22.25
C GLU A 210 0.04 3.47 21.11
N MET A 211 0.41 4.75 21.10
CA MET A 211 1.26 5.36 20.08
C MET A 211 2.64 5.68 20.63
N PHE A 212 3.65 5.45 19.81
CA PHE A 212 5.06 5.67 20.14
C PHE A 212 5.68 6.67 19.16
N ALA A 213 6.58 7.50 19.68
CA ALA A 213 7.19 8.59 18.91
C ALA A 213 8.07 8.12 17.74
N ASP A 214 8.70 6.95 17.89
CA ASP A 214 9.61 6.37 16.90
C ASP A 214 9.73 4.84 17.07
N ALA A 215 10.44 4.21 16.14
CA ALA A 215 10.67 2.77 16.15
C ALA A 215 11.45 2.28 17.38
N ASN A 216 12.40 3.08 17.89
CA ASN A 216 13.19 2.69 19.07
C ASN A 216 12.31 2.65 20.33
N ALA A 217 11.41 3.62 20.50
CA ALA A 217 10.47 3.64 21.60
C ALA A 217 9.54 2.43 21.57
N TYR A 218 8.98 2.13 20.37
CA TYR A 218 8.16 0.94 20.18
C TYR A 218 8.93 -0.36 20.46
N MET A 219 10.12 -0.54 19.90
CA MET A 219 10.91 -1.77 20.06
C MET A 219 11.32 -2.02 21.52
N LYS A 220 11.63 -0.96 22.28
CA LYS A 220 11.87 -1.06 23.74
C LYS A 220 10.60 -1.55 24.46
N TRP A 221 9.47 -0.99 24.13
CA TRP A 221 8.18 -1.39 24.69
C TRP A 221 7.82 -2.83 24.27
N ALA A 222 7.95 -3.18 22.99
CA ALA A 222 7.63 -4.49 22.44
C ALA A 222 8.48 -5.59 23.10
N THR A 223 9.77 -5.33 23.34
CA THR A 223 10.67 -6.26 24.03
C THR A 223 10.23 -6.46 25.49
N ARG A 224 9.90 -5.41 26.22
CA ARG A 224 9.45 -5.48 27.63
C ARG A 224 8.11 -6.21 27.78
N ASN A 225 7.22 -6.07 26.78
CA ASN A 225 5.87 -6.65 26.80
C ASN A 225 5.79 -8.01 26.08
N GLY A 226 6.92 -8.62 25.70
CA GLY A 226 6.95 -9.94 25.08
C GLY A 226 6.44 -9.99 23.63
N ARG A 227 6.27 -8.84 22.98
CA ARG A 227 5.84 -8.73 21.57
C ARG A 227 7.01 -8.96 20.60
N TYR A 228 8.25 -8.80 21.06
CA TYR A 228 9.45 -9.06 20.30
C TYR A 228 10.51 -9.74 21.17
N ARG A 229 11.20 -10.72 20.62
CA ARG A 229 12.37 -11.39 21.22
C ARG A 229 13.57 -11.27 20.30
N LYS A 230 14.74 -11.04 20.86
CA LYS A 230 15.98 -10.95 20.06
C LYS A 230 16.17 -12.21 19.20
N GLY A 231 16.39 -12.01 17.91
CA GLY A 231 16.53 -13.10 16.93
C GLY A 231 15.23 -13.60 16.32
N GLN A 232 14.06 -13.20 16.84
CA GLN A 232 12.77 -13.45 16.21
C GLN A 232 12.69 -12.68 14.87
N PRO A 233 12.11 -13.25 13.80
CA PRO A 233 11.88 -12.51 12.57
C PRO A 233 11.05 -11.27 12.83
N LEU A 234 11.50 -10.12 12.32
CA LEU A 234 10.85 -8.82 12.50
C LEU A 234 10.36 -8.26 11.15
N VAL A 235 9.08 -8.02 11.04
CA VAL A 235 8.44 -7.47 9.84
C VAL A 235 8.00 -6.04 10.11
N ALA A 236 8.57 -5.08 9.39
CA ALA A 236 8.07 -3.71 9.41
C ALA A 236 6.78 -3.61 8.59
N VAL A 237 5.73 -2.99 9.15
CA VAL A 237 4.44 -2.76 8.49
C VAL A 237 4.18 -1.27 8.44
N LEU A 238 4.26 -0.69 7.25
CA LEU A 238 3.98 0.72 7.03
C LEU A 238 2.51 0.92 6.68
N GLY A 239 1.80 1.67 7.51
CA GLY A 239 0.39 1.99 7.34
C GLY A 239 0.14 3.49 7.15
N MET A 240 -0.98 3.81 6.51
CA MET A 240 -1.44 5.18 6.42
C MET A 240 -1.96 5.64 7.78
N ARG A 241 -1.48 6.79 8.26
CA ARG A 241 -1.89 7.40 9.53
C ARG A 241 -3.41 7.43 9.73
N LYS A 242 -4.14 7.80 8.68
CA LYS A 242 -5.60 7.86 8.71
C LYS A 242 -6.23 6.50 9.02
N HIS A 243 -5.73 5.43 8.40
CA HIS A 243 -6.23 4.08 8.62
C HIS A 243 -5.93 3.58 10.05
N VAL A 244 -4.76 3.95 10.59
CA VAL A 244 -4.39 3.63 11.98
C VAL A 244 -5.29 4.38 12.98
N VAL A 245 -5.49 5.68 12.77
CA VAL A 245 -6.31 6.53 13.63
C VAL A 245 -7.78 6.12 13.61
N GLN A 246 -8.29 5.75 12.46
CA GLN A 246 -9.65 5.23 12.27
C GLN A 246 -9.79 3.75 12.67
N ARG A 247 -8.69 3.10 13.04
CA ARG A 247 -8.64 1.69 13.49
C ARG A 247 -9.21 0.72 12.47
N LEU A 248 -8.88 0.90 11.18
CA LEU A 248 -9.36 0.02 10.13
C LEU A 248 -8.86 -1.41 10.33
N GLY A 249 -9.78 -2.36 10.33
CA GLY A 249 -9.55 -3.75 10.77
C GLY A 249 -8.48 -4.50 9.98
N TYR A 250 -8.31 -4.22 8.69
CA TYR A 250 -7.36 -4.92 7.84
C TYR A 250 -5.90 -4.82 8.33
N LEU A 251 -5.50 -3.67 8.93
CA LEU A 251 -4.16 -3.51 9.50
C LEU A 251 -3.95 -4.41 10.72
N GLN A 252 -4.96 -4.48 11.58
CA GLN A 252 -4.91 -5.35 12.75
C GLN A 252 -4.86 -6.82 12.35
N GLU A 253 -5.63 -7.21 11.33
CA GLU A 253 -5.66 -8.58 10.81
C GLU A 253 -4.33 -8.96 10.17
N LEU A 254 -3.70 -8.06 9.39
CA LEU A 254 -2.37 -8.29 8.83
C LEU A 254 -1.33 -8.53 9.94
N ILE A 255 -1.30 -7.66 10.97
CA ILE A 255 -0.35 -7.77 12.07
C ILE A 255 -0.58 -9.05 12.86
N ARG A 256 -1.84 -9.41 13.17
CA ARG A 256 -2.18 -10.68 13.81
C ARG A 256 -1.73 -11.89 12.96
N GLY A 257 -1.90 -11.82 11.65
CA GLY A 257 -1.44 -12.85 10.72
C GLY A 257 0.07 -13.06 10.78
N ILE A 258 0.85 -11.97 10.84
CA ILE A 258 2.31 -12.00 11.00
C ILE A 258 2.67 -12.65 12.34
N GLU A 259 2.06 -12.22 13.43
CA GLU A 259 2.33 -12.72 14.78
C GLU A 259 1.93 -14.20 14.94
N ALA A 260 0.84 -14.63 14.32
CA ALA A 260 0.40 -16.02 14.33
C ALA A 260 1.38 -16.99 13.66
N ARG A 261 2.29 -16.49 12.80
CA ARG A 261 3.39 -17.27 12.19
C ARG A 261 4.70 -17.18 13.00
N GLY A 262 4.64 -16.70 14.24
CA GLY A 262 5.83 -16.58 15.11
C GLY A 262 6.78 -15.45 14.74
N MET A 263 6.41 -14.57 13.83
CA MET A 263 7.15 -13.35 13.51
C MET A 263 6.69 -12.20 14.41
N ALA A 264 7.53 -11.20 14.62
CA ALA A 264 7.15 -9.96 15.28
C ALA A 264 6.83 -8.88 14.24
N ALA A 265 5.93 -7.98 14.58
CA ALA A 265 5.62 -6.82 13.75
C ALA A 265 6.21 -5.54 14.35
N LEU A 266 6.71 -4.65 13.48
CA LEU A 266 7.03 -3.26 13.79
C LEU A 266 6.03 -2.37 13.02
N PRO A 267 4.87 -2.03 13.62
CA PRO A 267 3.87 -1.21 12.98
C PRO A 267 4.31 0.26 12.97
N VAL A 268 4.46 0.82 11.78
CA VAL A 268 4.82 2.22 11.54
C VAL A 268 3.70 2.89 10.75
N PHE A 269 3.34 4.10 11.11
CA PHE A 269 2.38 4.88 10.35
C PHE A 269 2.96 6.22 9.93
N VAL A 270 2.52 6.69 8.77
CA VAL A 270 2.88 7.99 8.18
C VAL A 270 1.65 8.63 7.54
N SER A 271 1.67 9.95 7.36
CA SER A 271 0.58 10.65 6.66
C SER A 271 0.55 10.39 5.14
N GLY A 272 1.61 9.78 4.60
CA GLY A 272 1.80 9.49 3.17
C GLY A 272 3.09 10.09 2.62
N ILE A 273 3.30 11.36 2.85
CA ILE A 273 4.46 12.13 2.34
C ILE A 273 5.75 11.93 3.15
N GLU A 274 5.67 11.32 4.33
CA GLU A 274 6.82 11.04 5.19
C GLU A 274 7.32 9.60 5.11
N ALA A 275 6.82 8.79 4.18
CA ALA A 275 7.18 7.38 4.08
C ALA A 275 8.70 7.17 3.98
N HIS A 276 9.38 7.92 3.12
CA HIS A 276 10.83 7.89 2.96
C HIS A 276 11.58 8.28 4.24
N VAL A 277 11.04 9.25 5.00
CA VAL A 277 11.64 9.66 6.28
C VAL A 277 11.59 8.53 7.29
N ALA A 278 10.45 7.83 7.41
CA ALA A 278 10.31 6.70 8.31
C ALA A 278 11.27 5.56 7.94
N VAL A 279 11.43 5.26 6.66
CA VAL A 279 12.39 4.26 6.17
C VAL A 279 13.81 4.68 6.51
N ARG A 280 14.22 5.90 6.14
CA ARG A 280 15.58 6.41 6.31
C ARG A 280 16.00 6.58 7.77
N GLU A 281 15.13 7.19 8.59
CA GLU A 281 15.50 7.55 9.97
C GLU A 281 15.22 6.42 10.97
N TRP A 282 14.33 5.48 10.64
CA TRP A 282 13.90 4.45 11.60
C TRP A 282 14.17 3.04 11.11
N LEU A 283 13.63 2.62 9.94
CA LEU A 283 13.64 1.21 9.57
C LEU A 283 15.04 0.70 9.23
N VAL A 284 15.89 1.51 8.59
CA VAL A 284 17.29 1.16 8.27
C VAL A 284 18.11 0.85 9.54
N HIS A 285 17.67 1.36 10.69
CA HIS A 285 18.37 1.15 11.98
C HIS A 285 17.75 0.03 12.83
N GLN A 286 16.76 -0.70 12.33
CA GLN A 286 16.13 -1.83 13.02
C GLN A 286 16.52 -3.15 12.34
N PRO A 287 16.61 -4.27 13.10
CA PRO A 287 16.96 -5.58 12.56
C PRO A 287 15.76 -6.24 11.87
N ILE A 288 15.16 -5.54 10.90
CA ILE A 288 14.01 -6.06 10.16
C ILE A 288 14.44 -7.11 9.13
N ASP A 289 13.58 -8.08 8.89
CA ASP A 289 13.78 -9.15 7.91
C ASP A 289 12.93 -8.98 6.65
N ALA A 290 11.86 -8.20 6.75
CA ALA A 290 10.99 -7.85 5.63
C ALA A 290 10.28 -6.53 5.89
N PHE A 291 9.86 -5.88 4.81
CA PHE A 291 9.12 -4.64 4.83
C PHE A 291 7.82 -4.78 4.03
N ILE A 292 6.68 -4.56 4.68
CA ILE A 292 5.37 -4.51 4.06
C ILE A 292 4.89 -3.07 4.05
N SER A 293 4.53 -2.53 2.90
CA SER A 293 3.79 -1.28 2.80
C SER A 293 2.33 -1.56 2.47
N THR A 294 1.43 -0.98 3.25
CA THR A 294 -0.01 -0.97 2.96
C THR A 294 -0.43 0.34 2.30
N MET A 295 0.53 1.10 1.81
CA MET A 295 0.32 2.35 1.11
C MET A 295 0.56 2.16 -0.38
N GLY A 296 -0.29 2.76 -1.21
CA GLY A 296 0.02 2.98 -2.61
C GLY A 296 1.06 4.10 -2.75
N PHE A 297 1.46 4.37 -3.96
CA PHE A 297 2.50 5.32 -4.34
C PHE A 297 3.93 4.88 -4.01
N SER A 298 4.88 5.56 -4.61
CA SER A 298 6.29 5.47 -4.26
C SER A 298 6.51 5.92 -2.81
N ILE A 299 7.45 5.28 -2.13
CA ILE A 299 7.83 5.67 -0.76
C ILE A 299 8.51 7.04 -0.71
N VAL A 300 9.04 7.55 -1.82
CA VAL A 300 9.64 8.90 -1.96
C VAL A 300 8.64 9.86 -2.60
N GLY A 301 7.63 10.29 -1.84
CA GLY A 301 6.77 11.40 -2.20
C GLY A 301 5.86 11.24 -3.42
N GLY A 302 5.76 10.06 -3.99
CA GLY A 302 4.92 9.78 -5.16
C GLY A 302 5.38 10.51 -6.44
N PRO A 303 4.52 10.56 -7.48
CA PRO A 303 4.89 11.15 -8.78
C PRO A 303 5.16 12.67 -8.76
N ALA A 304 4.92 13.31 -7.62
CA ALA A 304 5.08 14.74 -7.44
C ALA A 304 6.47 15.17 -6.92
N SER A 305 7.40 14.27 -6.64
CA SER A 305 8.77 14.64 -6.33
C SER A 305 9.44 15.20 -7.59
N SER A 306 9.23 16.49 -7.86
CA SER A 306 9.91 17.16 -8.96
C SER A 306 11.40 17.21 -8.68
N THR A 307 12.15 16.48 -9.45
CA THR A 307 13.62 16.56 -9.46
C THR A 307 14.03 17.80 -10.22
N LYS A 308 14.74 18.71 -9.56
CA LYS A 308 15.43 19.78 -10.27
C LYS A 308 16.62 19.18 -11.02
N PRO A 309 16.79 19.43 -12.33
CA PRO A 309 17.95 18.93 -13.07
C PRO A 309 19.26 19.33 -12.38
N GLY A 310 20.19 18.38 -12.24
CA GLY A 310 21.50 18.61 -11.63
C GLY A 310 21.57 18.46 -10.10
N HIS A 311 20.46 18.15 -9.42
CA HIS A 311 20.45 17.81 -8.00
C HIS A 311 20.29 16.31 -7.81
N TYR A 312 21.10 15.72 -6.91
CA TYR A 312 20.91 14.33 -6.49
C TYR A 312 19.75 14.26 -5.49
N HIS A 313 18.82 13.37 -5.76
CA HIS A 313 17.73 13.03 -4.84
C HIS A 313 17.89 11.57 -4.45
N GLU A 314 17.74 11.27 -3.16
CA GLU A 314 17.66 9.90 -2.69
C GLU A 314 16.39 9.28 -3.26
N THR A 315 16.55 8.26 -4.09
CA THR A 315 15.42 7.55 -4.71
C THR A 315 14.85 6.49 -3.76
N ALA A 316 13.65 6.00 -4.06
CA ALA A 316 13.08 4.86 -3.34
C ALA A 316 14.00 3.63 -3.44
N ALA A 317 14.57 3.38 -4.62
CA ALA A 317 15.50 2.28 -4.85
C ALA A 317 16.77 2.39 -3.96
N ASP A 318 17.32 3.60 -3.79
CA ASP A 318 18.48 3.83 -2.91
C ASP A 318 18.15 3.50 -1.45
N LEU A 319 16.97 3.90 -0.98
CA LEU A 319 16.51 3.61 0.39
C LEU A 319 16.26 2.12 0.60
N LEU A 320 15.61 1.47 -0.36
CA LEU A 320 15.33 0.03 -0.29
C LEU A 320 16.60 -0.81 -0.40
N ALA A 321 17.59 -0.38 -1.20
CA ALA A 321 18.91 -1.00 -1.24
C ALA A 321 19.65 -0.91 0.09
N LYS A 322 19.56 0.22 0.81
CA LYS A 322 20.12 0.37 2.16
C LYS A 322 19.40 -0.51 3.18
N LEU A 323 18.10 -0.68 3.03
CA LEU A 323 17.31 -1.54 3.88
C LEU A 323 17.62 -3.03 3.64
N ASP A 324 17.88 -3.39 2.39
CA ASP A 324 18.29 -4.74 1.92
C ASP A 324 17.42 -5.87 2.47
N VAL A 325 16.09 -5.71 2.42
CA VAL A 325 15.11 -6.74 2.81
C VAL A 325 14.03 -6.86 1.74
N PRO A 326 13.30 -7.99 1.66
CA PRO A 326 12.14 -8.10 0.79
C PRO A 326 11.12 -7.01 1.07
N TYR A 327 10.74 -6.27 0.03
CA TYR A 327 9.73 -5.24 0.06
C TYR A 327 8.46 -5.74 -0.63
N VAL A 328 7.34 -5.75 0.09
CA VAL A 328 6.05 -6.24 -0.38
C VAL A 328 5.00 -5.16 -0.24
N ILE A 329 4.22 -4.96 -1.30
CA ILE A 329 3.02 -4.12 -1.23
C ILE A 329 1.83 -4.99 -0.86
N ALA A 330 1.18 -4.63 0.24
CA ALA A 330 -0.02 -5.29 0.71
C ALA A 330 -1.09 -4.24 1.04
N GLN A 331 -1.77 -3.75 0.02
CA GLN A 331 -2.74 -2.65 0.12
C GLN A 331 -4.15 -3.13 -0.16
N PRO A 332 -5.16 -2.67 0.61
CA PRO A 332 -6.56 -2.87 0.23
C PRO A 332 -6.97 -1.95 -0.91
N LEU A 333 -7.97 -2.35 -1.68
CA LEU A 333 -8.53 -1.54 -2.76
C LEU A 333 -9.41 -0.42 -2.17
N LEU A 334 -8.96 0.81 -2.29
CA LEU A 334 -9.59 1.98 -1.69
C LEU A 334 -10.73 2.57 -2.54
N MET A 335 -10.81 2.18 -3.81
CA MET A 335 -11.72 2.78 -4.80
C MET A 335 -12.69 1.76 -5.41
N GLN A 336 -12.66 0.51 -4.97
CA GLN A 336 -13.50 -0.55 -5.53
C GLN A 336 -14.23 -1.33 -4.44
N GLU A 337 -15.46 -1.71 -4.76
CA GLU A 337 -16.19 -2.71 -4.00
C GLU A 337 -15.58 -4.10 -4.23
N GLU A 338 -15.63 -4.96 -3.21
CA GLU A 338 -15.14 -6.33 -3.29
C GLU A 338 -15.77 -7.13 -4.45
N ARG A 339 -17.07 -6.91 -4.70
CA ARG A 339 -17.80 -7.55 -5.79
C ARG A 339 -17.26 -7.11 -7.15
N GLU A 340 -17.08 -5.81 -7.35
CA GLU A 340 -16.55 -5.27 -8.61
C GLU A 340 -15.15 -5.79 -8.90
N TRP A 341 -14.28 -5.85 -7.87
CA TRP A 341 -12.96 -6.44 -7.99
C TRP A 341 -12.99 -7.90 -8.42
N LYS A 342 -13.88 -8.72 -7.81
CA LYS A 342 -14.02 -10.14 -8.17
C LYS A 342 -14.51 -10.35 -9.60
N GLU A 343 -15.34 -9.44 -10.12
CA GLU A 343 -15.92 -9.53 -11.46
C GLU A 343 -14.96 -9.00 -12.55
N ARG A 344 -14.24 -7.92 -12.29
CA ARG A 344 -13.51 -7.15 -13.31
C ARG A 344 -12.00 -7.03 -13.07
N GLY A 345 -11.50 -7.48 -11.95
CA GLY A 345 -10.11 -7.23 -11.54
C GLY A 345 -9.91 -5.81 -10.99
N VAL A 346 -8.65 -5.41 -10.86
CA VAL A 346 -8.28 -4.08 -10.35
C VAL A 346 -8.46 -3.04 -11.44
N ILE A 347 -9.09 -1.90 -11.12
CA ILE A 347 -9.23 -0.79 -12.07
C ILE A 347 -7.90 -0.12 -12.36
N SER A 348 -7.76 0.42 -13.58
CA SER A 348 -6.49 0.93 -14.12
C SER A 348 -5.78 1.93 -13.19
N MET A 349 -6.50 2.90 -12.63
CA MET A 349 -5.91 3.90 -11.75
C MET A 349 -5.33 3.28 -10.47
N GLN A 350 -6.03 2.33 -9.86
CA GLN A 350 -5.51 1.61 -8.70
C GLN A 350 -4.33 0.70 -9.06
N SER A 351 -4.34 0.10 -10.28
CA SER A 351 -3.23 -0.71 -10.76
C SER A 351 -1.95 0.10 -10.78
N VAL A 352 -1.97 1.27 -11.39
CA VAL A 352 -0.81 2.16 -11.45
C VAL A 352 -0.31 2.52 -10.06
N VAL A 353 -1.21 2.96 -9.19
CA VAL A 353 -0.85 3.44 -7.85
C VAL A 353 -0.38 2.30 -6.93
N MET A 354 -1.05 1.14 -6.99
CA MET A 354 -0.80 0.04 -6.06
C MET A 354 0.31 -0.91 -6.51
N TYR A 355 0.55 -1.01 -7.81
CA TYR A 355 1.47 -1.99 -8.37
C TYR A 355 2.61 -1.33 -9.14
N ASP A 356 2.32 -0.56 -10.18
CA ASP A 356 3.34 -0.08 -11.11
C ASP A 356 4.34 0.86 -10.41
N LEU A 357 3.86 1.84 -9.64
CA LEU A 357 4.74 2.77 -8.93
C LEU A 357 5.58 2.07 -7.84
N PRO A 358 5.02 1.21 -6.96
CA PRO A 358 5.82 0.46 -6.01
C PRO A 358 6.79 -0.56 -6.65
N GLU A 359 6.44 -1.16 -7.78
CA GLU A 359 7.34 -2.05 -8.52
C GLU A 359 8.54 -1.28 -9.09
N MET A 360 8.31 -0.05 -9.59
CA MET A 360 9.40 0.85 -9.99
C MET A 360 10.32 1.21 -8.83
N ASP A 361 9.82 1.29 -7.60
CA ASP A 361 10.63 1.46 -6.40
C ASP A 361 11.46 0.21 -6.05
N GLY A 362 11.01 -0.97 -6.45
CA GLY A 362 11.66 -2.25 -6.16
C GLY A 362 10.82 -3.23 -5.32
N ALA A 363 9.49 -3.10 -5.34
CA ALA A 363 8.62 -4.07 -4.67
C ALA A 363 8.75 -5.45 -5.33
N ALA A 364 9.03 -6.46 -4.52
CA ALA A 364 9.20 -7.84 -4.98
C ALA A 364 7.86 -8.56 -5.25
N SER A 365 6.78 -8.06 -4.67
CA SER A 365 5.44 -8.63 -4.80
C SER A 365 4.38 -7.64 -4.37
N SER A 366 3.16 -7.81 -4.91
CA SER A 366 2.00 -7.00 -4.59
C SER A 366 0.77 -7.88 -4.31
N VAL A 367 0.04 -7.58 -3.23
CA VAL A 367 -1.17 -8.30 -2.82
C VAL A 367 -2.28 -7.31 -2.46
N ALA A 368 -3.44 -7.43 -3.09
CA ALA A 368 -4.64 -6.72 -2.65
C ALA A 368 -5.21 -7.38 -1.39
N LEU A 369 -5.10 -6.71 -0.22
CA LEU A 369 -5.50 -7.28 1.07
C LEU A 369 -7.01 -7.35 1.26
N GLY A 370 -7.77 -6.51 0.59
CA GLY A 370 -9.20 -6.36 0.77
C GLY A 370 -9.78 -5.31 -0.15
N ALA A 371 -11.03 -4.96 0.07
CA ALA A 371 -11.75 -3.96 -0.71
C ALA A 371 -12.88 -3.34 0.13
N ILE A 372 -13.60 -2.40 -0.44
CA ILE A 372 -14.78 -1.81 0.19
C ILE A 372 -15.92 -2.83 0.19
N LYS A 373 -16.59 -2.94 1.32
CA LYS A 373 -17.81 -3.72 1.48
C LYS A 373 -18.74 -2.99 2.45
N ASP A 374 -19.95 -2.70 2.03
CA ASP A 374 -20.96 -2.02 2.83
C ASP A 374 -20.48 -0.67 3.41
N GLY A 375 -19.65 0.07 2.66
CA GLY A 375 -19.09 1.37 3.07
C GLY A 375 -17.94 1.28 4.08
N GLU A 376 -17.41 0.08 4.34
CA GLU A 376 -16.25 -0.16 5.20
C GLU A 376 -15.12 -0.84 4.43
N LEU A 377 -13.89 -0.53 4.79
CA LEU A 377 -12.72 -1.19 4.22
C LEU A 377 -12.46 -2.51 4.95
N THR A 378 -12.84 -3.61 4.30
CA THR A 378 -12.75 -4.95 4.88
C THR A 378 -11.56 -5.73 4.32
N ALA A 379 -10.92 -6.50 5.18
CA ALA A 379 -9.90 -7.46 4.78
C ALA A 379 -10.53 -8.70 4.14
N VAL A 380 -9.79 -9.30 3.22
CA VAL A 380 -10.12 -10.62 2.66
C VAL A 380 -9.14 -11.63 3.25
N PRO A 381 -9.60 -12.57 4.12
CA PRO A 381 -8.71 -13.40 4.93
C PRO A 381 -7.69 -14.22 4.16
N ASP A 382 -8.06 -14.77 3.00
CA ASP A 382 -7.13 -15.54 2.15
C ASP A 382 -6.04 -14.62 1.53
N ARG A 383 -6.31 -13.33 1.35
CA ARG A 383 -5.33 -12.35 0.89
C ARG A 383 -4.35 -11.96 1.99
N ILE A 384 -4.85 -11.79 3.21
CA ILE A 384 -3.98 -11.61 4.39
C ILE A 384 -3.05 -12.81 4.53
N ALA A 385 -3.59 -14.03 4.50
CA ALA A 385 -2.78 -15.25 4.57
C ALA A 385 -1.74 -15.29 3.46
N ARG A 386 -2.11 -14.94 2.22
CA ARG A 386 -1.20 -14.89 1.07
C ARG A 386 -0.05 -13.92 1.27
N ALA A 387 -0.32 -12.71 1.73
CA ALA A 387 0.72 -11.70 1.99
C ALA A 387 1.70 -12.19 3.08
N VAL A 388 1.17 -12.76 4.16
CA VAL A 388 1.97 -13.29 5.26
C VAL A 388 2.80 -14.50 4.81
N ASP A 389 2.23 -15.44 4.04
CA ASP A 389 2.93 -16.61 3.48
C ASP A 389 4.10 -16.19 2.59
N GLN A 390 3.91 -15.17 1.75
CA GLN A 390 4.98 -14.64 0.91
C GLN A 390 6.13 -14.07 1.75
N VAL A 391 5.81 -13.23 2.72
CA VAL A 391 6.82 -12.62 3.60
C VAL A 391 7.57 -13.68 4.40
N GLU A 392 6.86 -14.64 4.99
CA GLU A 392 7.47 -15.76 5.70
C GLU A 392 8.40 -16.57 4.77
N GLY A 393 7.95 -16.83 3.55
CA GLY A 393 8.74 -17.54 2.54
C GLY A 393 10.06 -16.81 2.21
N TRP A 394 10.00 -15.48 2.00
CA TRP A 394 11.17 -14.65 1.74
C TRP A 394 12.13 -14.60 2.94
N ILE A 395 11.62 -14.43 4.15
CA ILE A 395 12.42 -14.43 5.38
C ILE A 395 13.11 -15.78 5.57
N ARG A 396 12.37 -16.88 5.41
CA ARG A 396 12.90 -18.24 5.50
C ARG A 396 14.01 -18.47 4.47
N LEU A 397 13.81 -18.05 3.23
CA LEU A 397 14.81 -18.16 2.17
C LEU A 397 16.08 -17.36 2.52
N ARG A 398 15.90 -16.13 3.00
CA ARG A 398 17.01 -15.23 3.36
C ARG A 398 17.84 -15.76 4.53
N ARG A 399 17.18 -16.28 5.58
CA ARG A 399 17.82 -16.81 6.78
C ARG A 399 18.41 -18.22 6.58
N LYS A 400 17.99 -18.92 5.52
CA LYS A 400 18.44 -20.28 5.27
C LYS A 400 19.89 -20.30 4.76
N PRO A 401 20.79 -21.14 5.35
CA PRO A 401 22.15 -21.30 4.85
C PRO A 401 22.17 -21.74 3.38
N ALA A 402 23.15 -21.29 2.60
CA ALA A 402 23.26 -21.63 1.18
C ALA A 402 23.24 -23.13 0.91
N ALA A 403 23.92 -23.92 1.74
CA ALA A 403 23.96 -25.38 1.63
C ALA A 403 22.59 -26.08 1.78
N GLU A 404 21.61 -25.40 2.42
CA GLU A 404 20.27 -25.94 2.63
C GLU A 404 19.25 -25.42 1.62
N ARG A 405 19.63 -24.41 0.82
CA ARG A 405 18.75 -23.84 -0.20
C ARG A 405 18.60 -24.81 -1.36
N ARG A 406 17.37 -24.90 -1.89
CA ARG A 406 17.07 -25.69 -3.08
C ARG A 406 16.82 -24.74 -4.26
N VAL A 407 17.43 -25.04 -5.38
CA VAL A 407 17.32 -24.24 -6.61
C VAL A 407 16.75 -25.10 -7.72
N ALA A 408 15.71 -24.63 -8.42
CA ALA A 408 15.21 -25.25 -9.61
C ALA A 408 15.48 -24.33 -10.80
N VAL A 409 16.17 -24.85 -11.82
CA VAL A 409 16.41 -24.19 -13.09
C VAL A 409 15.55 -24.88 -14.12
N VAL A 410 14.54 -24.20 -14.67
CA VAL A 410 13.67 -24.74 -15.72
C VAL A 410 14.11 -24.14 -17.04
N LEU A 411 14.55 -25.02 -17.95
CA LEU A 411 15.00 -24.64 -19.28
C LEU A 411 13.81 -24.58 -20.23
N TYR A 412 13.77 -23.51 -21.01
CA TYR A 412 12.77 -23.33 -22.03
C TYR A 412 12.88 -24.42 -23.11
N ASN A 413 11.77 -25.00 -23.53
CA ASN A 413 11.70 -26.08 -24.51
C ASN A 413 10.55 -25.84 -25.50
N PHE A 414 10.71 -24.82 -26.35
CA PHE A 414 9.75 -24.46 -27.38
C PHE A 414 10.47 -23.93 -28.62
N PRO A 415 10.02 -24.25 -29.85
CA PRO A 415 8.97 -25.23 -30.18
C PRO A 415 9.37 -26.65 -29.78
N PRO A 416 8.38 -27.52 -29.44
CA PRO A 416 8.69 -28.91 -29.08
C PRO A 416 9.39 -29.63 -30.22
N GLY A 417 10.32 -30.53 -29.87
CA GLY A 417 11.09 -31.32 -30.86
C GLY A 417 12.50 -31.62 -30.37
N LEU A 418 13.10 -32.67 -30.90
CA LEU A 418 14.46 -33.05 -30.52
C LEU A 418 15.48 -31.96 -30.88
N GLY A 419 16.45 -31.75 -30.00
CA GLY A 419 17.48 -30.71 -30.16
C GLY A 419 16.98 -29.28 -29.85
N LYS A 420 15.82 -29.14 -29.21
CA LYS A 420 15.23 -27.84 -28.83
C LYS A 420 15.36 -27.53 -27.34
N ALA A 421 15.79 -28.50 -26.53
CA ALA A 421 15.98 -28.32 -25.11
C ALA A 421 16.92 -27.14 -24.82
N GLY A 422 16.43 -26.17 -24.10
CA GLY A 422 17.20 -24.99 -23.71
C GLY A 422 17.53 -24.05 -24.86
N THR A 423 16.75 -24.05 -25.96
CA THR A 423 16.97 -23.08 -27.05
C THR A 423 16.61 -21.67 -26.58
N ALA A 424 17.57 -20.77 -26.66
CA ALA A 424 17.37 -19.35 -26.48
C ALA A 424 18.22 -18.58 -27.48
N ALA A 425 17.67 -17.57 -28.13
CA ALA A 425 18.38 -16.80 -29.13
C ALA A 425 19.68 -16.23 -28.58
N LEU A 426 20.80 -16.51 -29.25
CA LEU A 426 22.13 -16.01 -28.93
C LEU A 426 22.70 -16.44 -27.54
N LEU A 427 22.10 -17.42 -26.88
CA LEU A 427 22.57 -17.93 -25.60
C LEU A 427 23.04 -19.40 -25.72
N ASP A 428 24.26 -19.68 -25.32
CA ASP A 428 24.74 -21.05 -25.10
C ASP A 428 24.17 -21.53 -23.72
N VAL A 429 23.04 -22.23 -23.76
CA VAL A 429 22.33 -22.65 -22.55
C VAL A 429 23.12 -23.69 -21.76
N PRO A 430 23.73 -24.75 -22.38
CA PRO A 430 24.57 -25.68 -21.62
C PRO A 430 25.73 -24.99 -20.90
N ALA A 431 26.45 -24.10 -21.58
CA ALA A 431 27.54 -23.35 -20.95
C ALA A 431 27.04 -22.42 -19.85
N SER A 432 25.92 -21.73 -20.07
CA SER A 432 25.31 -20.82 -19.07
C SER A 432 24.88 -21.55 -17.81
N VAL A 433 24.22 -22.71 -17.94
CA VAL A 433 23.78 -23.49 -16.76
C VAL A 433 24.97 -24.10 -16.04
N SER A 434 25.99 -24.59 -16.78
CA SER A 434 27.23 -25.07 -16.16
C SER A 434 27.93 -23.98 -15.35
N ALA A 435 28.02 -22.77 -15.90
CA ALA A 435 28.57 -21.60 -15.18
C ALA A 435 27.74 -21.24 -13.94
N LEU A 436 26.39 -21.26 -14.05
CA LEU A 436 25.50 -21.04 -12.91
C LEU A 436 25.70 -22.07 -11.81
N ILE A 437 25.75 -23.37 -12.13
CA ILE A 437 25.95 -24.44 -11.14
C ILE A 437 27.32 -24.28 -10.46
N LYS A 438 28.37 -23.95 -11.23
CA LYS A 438 29.69 -23.65 -10.69
C LYS A 438 29.63 -22.48 -9.71
N ARG A 439 28.99 -21.38 -10.09
CA ARG A 439 28.83 -20.21 -9.21
C ARG A 439 28.04 -20.54 -7.95
N LEU A 440 26.96 -21.30 -8.05
CA LEU A 440 26.21 -21.78 -6.88
C LEU A 440 27.09 -22.59 -5.94
N LYS A 441 27.96 -23.47 -6.47
CA LYS A 441 28.92 -24.21 -5.66
C LYS A 441 29.91 -23.29 -4.95
N ASP A 442 30.45 -22.30 -5.66
CA ASP A 442 31.38 -21.33 -5.08
C ASP A 442 30.73 -20.48 -3.99
N GLU A 443 29.42 -20.25 -4.04
CA GLU A 443 28.61 -19.56 -3.02
C GLU A 443 28.12 -20.51 -1.89
N GLY A 444 28.60 -21.76 -1.86
CA GLY A 444 28.31 -22.71 -0.78
C GLY A 444 27.00 -23.49 -0.93
N TYR A 445 26.37 -23.48 -2.09
CA TYR A 445 25.20 -24.34 -2.34
C TYR A 445 25.65 -25.80 -2.55
N LEU A 446 24.80 -26.73 -2.11
CA LEU A 446 25.05 -28.15 -2.31
C LEU A 446 24.69 -28.54 -3.76
N THR A 447 25.71 -28.69 -4.61
CA THR A 447 25.53 -28.99 -6.05
C THR A 447 25.86 -30.44 -6.42
N GLY A 448 26.13 -31.31 -5.45
CA GLY A 448 26.41 -32.71 -5.71
C GLY A 448 27.53 -32.94 -6.75
N ARG A 449 27.39 -34.01 -7.53
CA ARG A 449 28.30 -34.35 -8.65
C ARG A 449 27.77 -33.76 -9.97
N ALA A 450 27.69 -32.44 -10.07
CA ALA A 450 27.36 -31.78 -11.34
C ALA A 450 28.55 -31.93 -12.33
N PRO A 451 28.27 -32.10 -13.65
CA PRO A 451 29.29 -32.08 -14.65
C PRO A 451 30.09 -30.79 -14.63
N THR A 452 31.42 -30.90 -14.75
CA THR A 452 32.32 -29.74 -14.85
C THR A 452 32.57 -29.39 -16.32
N ASP A 453 32.35 -30.35 -17.21
CA ASP A 453 32.49 -30.20 -18.67
C ASP A 453 31.13 -29.84 -19.31
N VAL A 454 31.15 -28.80 -20.13
CA VAL A 454 29.97 -28.31 -20.86
C VAL A 454 29.46 -29.36 -21.85
N ALA A 455 30.36 -30.12 -22.51
CA ALA A 455 29.97 -31.16 -23.45
C ALA A 455 29.24 -32.32 -22.77
N GLU A 456 29.73 -32.75 -21.58
CA GLU A 456 29.05 -33.77 -20.78
C GLU A 456 27.67 -33.29 -20.36
N PHE A 457 27.55 -32.00 -19.94
CA PHE A 457 26.27 -31.43 -19.53
C PHE A 457 25.28 -31.36 -20.72
N ALA A 458 25.78 -30.94 -21.91
CA ALA A 458 24.97 -30.89 -23.14
C ALA A 458 24.46 -32.29 -23.52
N GLN A 459 25.32 -33.33 -23.38
CA GLN A 459 24.90 -34.71 -23.61
C GLN A 459 23.79 -35.15 -22.66
N ARG A 460 23.91 -34.86 -21.37
CA ARG A 460 22.87 -35.18 -20.38
C ARG A 460 21.53 -34.46 -20.66
N LEU A 461 21.57 -33.23 -21.17
CA LEU A 461 20.37 -32.53 -21.61
C LEU A 461 19.73 -33.21 -22.82
N ALA A 462 20.52 -33.66 -23.78
CA ALA A 462 20.03 -34.41 -24.91
C ALA A 462 19.41 -35.76 -24.53
N ASP A 463 20.05 -36.49 -23.57
CA ASP A 463 19.51 -37.75 -23.03
C ASP A 463 18.19 -37.49 -22.28
N LEU A 464 18.10 -36.38 -21.54
CA LEU A 464 16.89 -35.96 -20.85
C LEU A 464 15.74 -35.66 -21.84
N GLU A 465 16.05 -34.97 -22.95
CA GLU A 465 15.09 -34.64 -24.01
C GLU A 465 14.57 -35.91 -24.70
N ARG A 466 15.46 -36.90 -24.96
CA ARG A 466 15.07 -38.20 -25.51
C ARG A 466 14.29 -39.08 -24.54
N GLY A 467 14.20 -38.67 -23.27
CA GLY A 467 13.55 -39.46 -22.24
C GLY A 467 14.37 -40.65 -21.75
N GLU A 468 15.66 -40.69 -22.05
CA GLU A 468 16.60 -41.72 -21.57
C GLU A 468 17.02 -41.47 -20.12
N MET A 469 16.85 -40.23 -19.66
CA MET A 469 17.08 -39.78 -18.29
C MET A 469 15.85 -39.07 -17.71
N GLY A 470 15.85 -38.82 -16.44
CA GLY A 470 14.77 -38.13 -15.74
C GLY A 470 14.27 -38.88 -14.51
N LYS A 471 13.33 -38.29 -13.80
CA LYS A 471 12.69 -38.86 -12.62
C LYS A 471 11.25 -39.20 -12.92
N THR A 472 10.81 -40.37 -12.48
CA THR A 472 9.37 -40.72 -12.50
C THR A 472 8.82 -40.60 -11.10
N ILE A 473 7.70 -39.90 -10.95
CA ILE A 473 6.89 -39.88 -9.73
C ILE A 473 5.67 -40.76 -9.91
N SER A 474 5.29 -41.51 -8.86
CA SER A 474 4.08 -42.30 -8.87
C SER A 474 2.83 -41.41 -8.88
N LEU A 475 1.69 -41.93 -9.37
CA LEU A 475 0.42 -41.22 -9.29
C LEU A 475 0.01 -40.94 -7.85
N THR A 476 0.37 -41.83 -6.92
CA THR A 476 0.13 -41.62 -5.48
C THR A 476 0.89 -40.41 -4.96
N GLU A 477 2.20 -40.32 -5.28
CA GLU A 477 3.03 -39.17 -4.92
C GLU A 477 2.51 -37.87 -5.56
N TYR A 478 2.14 -37.93 -6.85
CA TYR A 478 1.53 -36.80 -7.54
C TYR A 478 0.28 -36.30 -6.82
N ARG A 479 -0.66 -37.19 -6.50
CA ARG A 479 -1.90 -36.84 -5.79
C ARG A 479 -1.60 -36.24 -4.40
N GLN A 480 -0.62 -36.77 -3.67
CA GLN A 480 -0.20 -36.17 -2.39
C GLN A 480 0.35 -34.76 -2.56
N LEU A 481 1.16 -34.50 -3.59
CA LEU A 481 1.69 -33.19 -3.90
C LEU A 481 0.59 -32.20 -4.31
N MET A 482 -0.53 -32.67 -4.82
CA MET A 482 -1.65 -31.85 -5.28
C MET A 482 -2.70 -31.56 -4.19
N VAL A 483 -2.63 -32.20 -3.03
CA VAL A 483 -3.53 -31.93 -1.89
C VAL A 483 -3.42 -30.46 -1.47
N GLY A 484 -4.57 -29.80 -1.33
CA GLY A 484 -4.63 -28.36 -0.98
C GLY A 484 -4.14 -27.40 -2.05
N ARG A 485 -3.87 -27.90 -3.25
CA ARG A 485 -3.50 -27.13 -4.45
C ARG A 485 -4.63 -27.22 -5.48
N SER A 486 -4.39 -26.71 -6.68
CA SER A 486 -5.41 -26.70 -7.75
C SER A 486 -5.69 -28.07 -8.40
N GLY A 487 -5.43 -29.20 -7.72
CA GLY A 487 -5.59 -30.56 -8.27
C GLY A 487 -6.96 -30.82 -8.84
N ASP A 488 -8.02 -30.58 -8.05
CA ASP A 488 -9.41 -30.78 -8.51
C ASP A 488 -9.77 -29.92 -9.72
N ARG A 489 -9.21 -28.71 -9.80
CA ARG A 489 -9.39 -27.81 -10.94
C ARG A 489 -8.69 -28.33 -12.18
N ILE A 490 -7.46 -28.84 -12.02
CA ILE A 490 -6.68 -29.44 -13.13
C ILE A 490 -7.42 -30.67 -13.66
N GLU A 491 -7.85 -31.59 -12.79
CA GLU A 491 -8.57 -32.78 -13.18
C GLU A 491 -9.91 -32.49 -13.87
N ARG A 492 -10.59 -31.42 -13.46
CA ARG A 492 -11.85 -30.98 -14.10
C ARG A 492 -11.64 -30.57 -15.55
N PHE A 493 -10.53 -29.88 -15.86
CA PHE A 493 -10.29 -29.34 -17.21
C PHE A 493 -9.48 -30.27 -18.10
N TRP A 494 -8.59 -31.10 -17.52
CA TRP A 494 -7.60 -31.89 -18.25
C TRP A 494 -7.74 -33.39 -18.08
N GLY A 495 -8.71 -33.83 -17.27
CA GLY A 495 -8.89 -35.23 -16.93
C GLY A 495 -7.94 -35.73 -15.85
N GLN A 496 -8.05 -37.02 -15.53
CA GLN A 496 -7.25 -37.62 -14.48
C GLN A 496 -5.80 -37.83 -14.90
N ALA A 497 -4.87 -37.65 -13.96
CA ALA A 497 -3.48 -38.00 -14.19
C ALA A 497 -3.30 -39.53 -14.42
N PRO A 498 -2.36 -39.96 -15.30
CA PRO A 498 -1.25 -39.18 -15.83
C PRO A 498 -1.59 -38.38 -17.10
N GLY A 499 -2.77 -38.57 -17.69
CA GLY A 499 -3.11 -38.02 -19.00
C GLY A 499 -2.27 -38.64 -20.11
N ASP A 500 -2.33 -38.05 -21.33
CA ASP A 500 -1.72 -38.60 -22.54
C ASP A 500 -0.39 -37.94 -22.93
N ILE A 501 -0.04 -36.80 -22.29
CA ILE A 501 1.08 -35.95 -22.73
C ILE A 501 2.42 -36.32 -22.08
N ALA A 502 2.45 -36.80 -20.86
CA ALA A 502 3.70 -37.09 -20.14
C ALA A 502 3.69 -38.48 -19.48
N PRO A 503 3.37 -39.55 -20.21
CA PRO A 503 3.29 -40.85 -19.57
C PRO A 503 4.67 -41.43 -19.28
N ALA A 504 4.85 -41.88 -18.03
CA ALA A 504 5.91 -42.86 -17.72
C ALA A 504 5.28 -44.23 -17.52
N GLY A 505 4.48 -44.66 -18.49
CA GLY A 505 3.60 -45.83 -18.36
C GLY A 505 2.30 -45.43 -17.65
N ARG A 506 1.45 -46.44 -17.28
CA ARG A 506 0.13 -46.20 -16.69
C ARG A 506 0.17 -45.72 -15.24
N ASP A 507 1.31 -45.86 -14.54
CA ASP A 507 1.39 -45.70 -13.08
C ASP A 507 2.21 -44.51 -12.61
N GLY A 508 2.67 -43.63 -13.52
CA GLY A 508 3.53 -42.51 -13.12
C GLY A 508 3.59 -41.36 -14.10
N ILE A 509 4.21 -40.29 -13.67
CA ILE A 509 4.47 -39.09 -14.46
C ILE A 509 5.98 -38.92 -14.56
N ARG A 510 6.51 -38.80 -15.77
CA ARG A 510 7.91 -38.51 -16.00
C ARG A 510 8.17 -37.03 -15.86
N LEU A 511 9.15 -36.71 -15.05
CA LEU A 511 9.73 -35.36 -14.91
C LEU A 511 11.08 -35.36 -15.64
N ASN A 512 11.18 -34.53 -16.67
CA ASN A 512 12.44 -34.37 -17.42
C ASN A 512 13.38 -33.47 -16.58
N THR A 513 14.01 -34.04 -15.55
CA THR A 513 14.83 -33.34 -14.58
C THR A 513 16.15 -34.07 -14.30
N LEU A 514 17.22 -33.29 -14.13
CA LEU A 514 18.52 -33.71 -13.59
C LEU A 514 18.66 -33.15 -12.18
N GLU A 515 19.10 -33.98 -11.24
CA GLU A 515 19.31 -33.57 -9.85
C GLU A 515 20.79 -33.52 -9.52
N PHE A 516 21.26 -32.37 -9.06
CA PHE A 516 22.63 -32.12 -8.62
C PHE A 516 22.62 -31.65 -7.16
N GLY A 517 22.56 -32.58 -6.22
CA GLY A 517 22.39 -32.22 -4.81
C GLY A 517 21.09 -31.44 -4.57
N ASN A 518 21.21 -30.18 -4.18
CA ASN A 518 20.06 -29.28 -3.97
C ASN A 518 19.71 -28.42 -5.20
N VAL A 519 20.35 -28.68 -6.34
CA VAL A 519 20.06 -28.01 -7.61
C VAL A 519 19.36 -28.99 -8.56
N LEU A 520 18.18 -28.62 -9.01
CA LEU A 520 17.41 -29.34 -10.01
C LEU A 520 17.46 -28.55 -11.32
N VAL A 521 17.79 -29.23 -12.42
CA VAL A 521 17.67 -28.67 -13.76
C VAL A 521 16.60 -29.47 -14.51
N GLY A 522 15.58 -28.80 -14.99
CA GLY A 522 14.45 -29.43 -15.67
C GLY A 522 14.17 -28.80 -17.02
N LEU A 523 13.61 -29.61 -17.93
CA LEU A 523 13.03 -29.09 -19.17
C LEU A 523 11.58 -28.68 -18.92
N GLN A 524 11.19 -27.56 -19.50
CA GLN A 524 9.79 -27.13 -19.52
C GLN A 524 8.92 -28.25 -20.07
N PRO A 525 7.86 -28.67 -19.38
CA PRO A 525 6.93 -29.65 -19.91
C PRO A 525 6.31 -29.18 -21.22
N THR A 526 6.02 -30.10 -22.12
CA THR A 526 5.31 -29.81 -23.36
C THR A 526 3.94 -29.23 -23.06
N MET A 527 3.67 -28.03 -23.56
CA MET A 527 2.37 -27.39 -23.44
C MET A 527 1.56 -27.58 -24.71
N GLY A 528 0.56 -28.42 -24.63
CA GLY A 528 -0.31 -28.74 -25.74
C GLY A 528 0.20 -29.92 -26.60
N VAL A 529 -0.69 -30.49 -27.40
CA VAL A 529 -0.40 -31.48 -28.42
C VAL A 529 -0.25 -30.73 -29.75
N PRO A 530 0.74 -31.06 -30.60
CA PRO A 530 0.84 -30.46 -31.91
C PRO A 530 -0.39 -30.70 -32.77
#